data_75d90a88abdfb5f5cc3e2b358510db68
#
_entry.id   75d90a88abdfb5f5cc3e2b358510db68
#
_cell.length_a   1.000
_cell.length_b   1.000
_cell.length_c   1.000
_cell.angle_alpha   90.00
_cell.angle_beta   90.00
_cell.angle_gamma   90.00
#
_symmetry.space_group_name_H-M   'P 1'
#
loop_
_entity.id
_entity.type
_entity.pdbx_description
1 polymer ?
#
loop_
_entity_poly.entity_id
_entity_poly.type
_entity_poly.pdbx_seq_one_letter_code
_entity_poly.pdbx_strand_id
1 'polypeptide(L)'
;MKKKISSLSKSEDFRNILKGKKLANRYFTIFFKKLVNKKNKELNMSIVTKKKLGNAVKRNKIKRRLKNIMNLAIKKININYNYSYLMIAKKTVLEDEYNNIKQTIFTDFQRIK
;
A
#
# COMPACT_ATOMS: atom_id res chain seq x y z
N MET A 1 -7.58 20.80 2.05
CA MET A 1 -6.35 20.10 2.45
C MET A 1 -6.00 19.02 1.44
N LYS A 2 -4.82 19.06 0.87
CA LYS A 2 -4.40 18.03 -0.08
C LYS A 2 -4.08 16.73 0.64
N LYS A 3 -4.68 15.64 0.20
CA LYS A 3 -4.36 14.30 0.71
C LYS A 3 -3.14 13.79 -0.01
N LYS A 4 -2.13 13.38 0.74
CA LYS A 4 -0.87 12.88 0.18
C LYS A 4 -0.52 11.52 0.74
N ILE A 5 0.30 10.80 -0.01
CA ILE A 5 0.89 9.54 0.42
C ILE A 5 2.35 9.79 0.72
N SER A 6 2.78 9.48 1.94
CA SER A 6 4.18 9.57 2.36
C SER A 6 4.76 8.19 2.51
N SER A 7 5.98 7.99 2.00
CA SER A 7 6.69 6.73 2.16
C SER A 7 7.26 6.59 3.57
N LEU A 8 7.36 5.35 4.03
CA LEU A 8 8.06 5.04 5.28
C LEU A 8 9.56 5.19 5.03
N SER A 9 10.26 5.88 5.92
CA SER A 9 11.68 6.17 5.74
C SER A 9 12.61 5.46 6.70
N LYS A 10 12.10 5.00 7.85
CA LYS A 10 12.92 4.38 8.88
C LYS A 10 12.81 2.86 8.84
N SER A 11 13.95 2.16 8.91
CA SER A 11 14.00 0.70 8.99
C SER A 11 13.22 0.17 10.19
N GLU A 12 13.26 0.90 11.30
CA GLU A 12 12.53 0.55 12.50
C GLU A 12 11.02 0.53 12.25
N ASP A 13 10.50 1.49 11.48
CA ASP A 13 9.07 1.55 11.14
C ASP A 13 8.66 0.34 10.30
N PHE A 14 9.49 -0.06 9.34
CA PHE A 14 9.24 -1.27 8.55
C PHE A 14 9.12 -2.50 9.43
N ARG A 15 10.07 -2.68 10.37
CA ARG A 15 10.07 -3.83 11.27
C ARG A 15 8.84 -3.83 12.18
N ASN A 16 8.47 -2.66 12.69
CA ASN A 16 7.31 -2.52 13.55
C ASN A 16 6.01 -2.88 12.82
N ILE A 17 5.87 -2.42 11.59
CA ILE A 17 4.66 -2.69 10.81
C ILE A 17 4.52 -4.18 10.49
N LEU A 18 5.63 -4.88 10.25
CA LEU A 18 5.61 -6.32 10.01
C LEU A 18 5.10 -7.12 11.20
N LYS A 19 5.11 -6.53 12.40
CA LYS A 19 4.54 -7.14 13.62
C LYS A 19 3.07 -6.82 13.82
N GLY A 20 2.48 -5.98 12.96
CA GLY A 20 1.11 -5.57 13.08
C GLY A 20 0.13 -6.52 12.41
N LYS A 21 -1.02 -5.99 12.07
CA LYS A 21 -2.05 -6.76 11.39
C LYS A 21 -1.68 -6.98 9.93
N LYS A 22 -2.22 -8.05 9.35
CA LYS A 22 -1.92 -8.45 7.98
C LYS A 22 -3.21 -8.76 7.23
N LEU A 23 -3.28 -8.27 5.99
CA LEU A 23 -4.33 -8.61 5.06
C LEU A 23 -3.69 -9.01 3.73
N ALA A 24 -4.06 -10.15 3.19
CA ALA A 24 -3.52 -10.62 1.91
C ALA A 24 -4.65 -10.77 0.90
N ASN A 25 -4.35 -10.47 -0.36
CA ASN A 25 -5.25 -10.73 -1.46
C ASN A 25 -4.46 -11.21 -2.68
N ARG A 26 -5.12 -11.27 -3.83
CA ARG A 26 -4.53 -11.77 -5.06
C ARG A 26 -3.34 -10.93 -5.56
N TYR A 27 -3.30 -9.63 -5.23
CA TYR A 27 -2.35 -8.68 -5.79
C TYR A 27 -1.25 -8.26 -4.83
N PHE A 28 -1.48 -8.34 -3.54
CA PHE A 28 -0.51 -7.90 -2.54
C PHE A 28 -0.80 -8.49 -1.16
N THR A 29 0.21 -8.38 -0.31
CA THR A 29 0.03 -8.57 1.14
C THR A 29 0.26 -7.22 1.77
N ILE A 30 -0.65 -6.76 2.62
CA ILE A 30 -0.51 -5.48 3.29
C ILE A 30 -0.40 -5.71 4.80
N PHE A 31 0.61 -5.07 5.39
CA PHE A 31 0.78 -5.01 6.84
C PHE A 31 0.41 -3.61 7.30
N PHE A 32 -0.24 -3.50 8.44
CA PHE A 32 -0.61 -2.20 8.96
C PHE A 32 -0.60 -2.19 10.48
N LYS A 33 -0.17 -1.06 11.04
CA LYS A 33 -0.05 -0.87 12.48
C LYS A 33 -0.07 0.61 12.79
N LYS A 34 -0.61 0.97 13.96
CA LYS A 34 -0.50 2.33 14.48
C LYS A 34 0.93 2.57 14.94
N LEU A 35 1.56 3.62 14.43
CA LEU A 35 2.90 4.01 14.88
C LEU A 35 2.78 5.14 15.88
N VAL A 36 3.52 5.01 16.99
CA VAL A 36 3.40 5.86 18.18
C VAL A 36 3.65 7.33 17.88
N ASN A 37 4.60 7.64 17.00
CA ASN A 37 5.03 9.00 16.74
C ASN A 37 4.55 9.55 15.40
N LYS A 38 3.41 9.08 14.90
CA LYS A 38 2.87 9.59 13.65
C LYS A 38 2.30 11.00 13.87
N LYS A 39 3.02 12.01 13.39
CA LYS A 39 2.66 13.41 13.58
C LYS A 39 1.92 14.03 12.40
N ASN A 40 2.06 13.47 11.21
CA ASN A 40 1.42 14.03 10.03
C ASN A 40 0.04 13.40 9.78
N LYS A 41 -0.78 14.08 8.99
CA LYS A 41 -2.10 13.60 8.61
C LYS A 41 -2.08 12.91 7.24
N GLU A 42 -0.89 12.66 6.72
CA GLU A 42 -0.73 12.00 5.45
C GLU A 42 -0.87 10.49 5.59
N LEU A 43 -1.23 9.82 4.50
CA LEU A 43 -1.24 8.37 4.45
C LEU A 43 0.20 7.87 4.37
N ASN A 44 0.67 7.22 5.43
CA ASN A 44 2.00 6.61 5.43
C ASN A 44 1.90 5.23 4.82
N MET A 45 2.48 5.07 3.63
CA MET A 45 2.45 3.80 2.91
C MET A 45 3.71 3.63 2.09
N SER A 46 4.29 2.44 2.16
CA SER A 46 5.36 2.04 1.26
C SER A 46 4.95 0.84 0.45
N ILE A 47 5.30 0.86 -0.82
CA ILE A 47 5.03 -0.24 -1.76
C ILE A 47 6.36 -0.93 -2.04
N VAL A 48 6.44 -2.22 -1.68
CA VAL A 48 7.65 -3.01 -1.86
C VAL A 48 7.47 -3.96 -3.04
N THR A 49 8.45 -3.97 -3.94
CA THR A 49 8.51 -4.92 -5.05
C THR A 49 9.80 -5.71 -4.92
N LYS A 50 9.67 -7.02 -4.66
CA LYS A 50 10.84 -7.89 -4.49
C LYS A 50 11.51 -8.16 -5.83
N LYS A 51 12.83 -8.41 -5.80
CA LYS A 51 13.61 -8.66 -7.02
C LYS A 51 13.09 -9.82 -7.85
N LYS A 52 12.50 -10.83 -7.23
CA LYS A 52 11.93 -11.99 -7.92
C LYS A 52 10.76 -11.64 -8.84
N LEU A 53 10.17 -10.46 -8.71
CA LEU A 53 9.07 -10.03 -9.58
C LEU A 53 9.54 -9.64 -10.97
N GLY A 54 10.83 -9.44 -11.18
CA GLY A 54 11.39 -9.11 -12.47
C GLY A 54 12.44 -8.00 -12.40
N ASN A 55 12.78 -7.44 -13.55
CA ASN A 55 13.75 -6.36 -13.64
C ASN A 55 13.19 -5.03 -13.14
N ALA A 56 14.02 -3.99 -13.13
CA ALA A 56 13.63 -2.68 -12.63
C ALA A 56 12.43 -2.09 -13.38
N VAL A 57 12.35 -2.30 -14.69
CA VAL A 57 11.24 -1.79 -15.50
C VAL A 57 9.92 -2.39 -15.06
N LYS A 58 9.87 -3.72 -14.89
CA LYS A 58 8.67 -4.42 -14.44
C LYS A 58 8.27 -4.00 -13.02
N ARG A 59 9.26 -3.92 -12.12
CA ARG A 59 8.99 -3.51 -10.73
C ARG A 59 8.46 -2.08 -10.66
N ASN A 60 8.98 -1.18 -11.47
CA ASN A 60 8.49 0.19 -11.53
C ASN A 60 7.06 0.28 -12.06
N LYS A 61 6.69 -0.57 -13.02
CA LYS A 61 5.31 -0.63 -13.51
C LYS A 61 4.35 -1.07 -12.40
N ILE A 62 4.74 -2.06 -11.60
CA ILE A 62 3.94 -2.54 -10.48
C ILE A 62 3.72 -1.40 -9.48
N LYS A 63 4.79 -0.73 -9.07
CA LYS A 63 4.71 0.38 -8.13
C LYS A 63 3.81 1.49 -8.66
N ARG A 64 3.97 1.84 -9.92
CA ARG A 64 3.21 2.92 -10.54
C ARG A 64 1.72 2.60 -10.59
N ARG A 65 1.35 1.38 -10.96
CA ARG A 65 -0.05 0.95 -10.97
C ARG A 65 -0.67 1.04 -9.58
N LEU A 66 0.00 0.48 -8.58
CA LEU A 66 -0.51 0.49 -7.21
C LEU A 66 -0.59 1.90 -6.65
N LYS A 67 0.42 2.73 -6.92
CA LYS A 67 0.42 4.12 -6.47
C LYS A 67 -0.71 4.93 -7.10
N ASN A 68 -0.95 4.74 -8.40
CA ASN A 68 -2.06 5.41 -9.08
C ASN A 68 -3.41 5.04 -8.46
N ILE A 69 -3.61 3.76 -8.18
CA ILE A 69 -4.85 3.29 -7.56
C ILE A 69 -5.00 3.86 -6.16
N MET A 70 -3.92 3.89 -5.38
CA MET A 70 -3.95 4.45 -4.03
C MET A 70 -4.24 5.95 -4.04
N ASN A 71 -3.70 6.67 -5.01
CA ASN A 71 -4.01 8.10 -5.17
C ASN A 71 -5.50 8.33 -5.44
N LEU A 72 -6.15 7.43 -6.18
CA LEU A 72 -7.59 7.47 -6.37
C LEU A 72 -8.32 7.08 -5.09
N ALA A 73 -7.84 6.06 -4.40
CA ALA A 73 -8.49 5.54 -3.20
C ALA A 73 -8.58 6.59 -2.09
N ILE A 74 -7.52 7.37 -1.88
CA ILE A 74 -7.54 8.40 -0.84
C ILE A 74 -8.54 9.51 -1.13
N LYS A 75 -8.98 9.65 -2.38
CA LYS A 75 -9.99 10.64 -2.78
C LYS A 75 -11.41 10.06 -2.77
N LYS A 76 -11.55 8.75 -2.91
CA LYS A 76 -12.84 8.11 -3.15
C LYS A 76 -13.39 7.33 -1.96
N ILE A 77 -12.53 6.79 -1.10
CA ILE A 77 -12.95 5.97 0.02
C ILE A 77 -12.31 6.48 1.31
N ASN A 78 -12.89 6.06 2.43
CA ASN A 78 -12.35 6.39 3.76
C ASN A 78 -11.25 5.41 4.11
N ILE A 79 -10.04 5.94 4.28
CA ILE A 79 -8.87 5.16 4.68
C ILE A 79 -8.48 5.60 6.09
N ASN A 80 -8.13 4.64 6.95
CA ASN A 80 -7.71 4.96 8.30
C ASN A 80 -6.27 5.47 8.29
N TYR A 81 -6.11 6.78 8.47
CA TYR A 81 -4.80 7.44 8.46
C TYR A 81 -4.03 7.25 9.76
N ASN A 82 -4.64 6.67 10.79
CA ASN A 82 -3.94 6.37 12.03
C ASN A 82 -2.97 5.21 11.88
N TYR A 83 -3.21 4.36 10.89
CA TYR A 83 -2.28 3.27 10.57
C TYR A 83 -1.20 3.73 9.62
N SER A 84 -0.05 3.08 9.71
CA SER A 84 0.95 3.09 8.64
C SER A 84 0.89 1.74 7.94
N TYR A 85 1.14 1.75 6.63
CA TYR A 85 0.91 0.59 5.78
C TYR A 85 2.18 0.19 5.04
N LEU A 86 2.39 -1.12 4.91
CA LEU A 86 3.45 -1.68 4.08
C LEU A 86 2.80 -2.66 3.11
N MET A 87 2.81 -2.33 1.83
CA MET A 87 2.20 -3.12 0.77
C MET A 87 3.28 -3.88 0.03
N ILE A 88 3.26 -5.21 0.11
CA ILE A 88 4.21 -6.08 -0.60
C ILE A 88 3.52 -6.61 -1.83
N ALA A 89 3.94 -6.11 -3.00
CA ALA A 89 3.29 -6.41 -4.27
C ALA A 89 3.56 -7.82 -4.77
N LYS A 90 2.60 -8.37 -5.51
CA LYS A 90 2.71 -9.65 -6.20
C LYS A 90 2.75 -9.43 -7.71
N LYS A 91 3.27 -10.41 -8.45
CA LYS A 91 3.40 -10.34 -9.90
C LYS A 91 2.05 -10.17 -10.62
N THR A 92 0.98 -10.63 -10.01
CA THR A 92 -0.38 -10.52 -10.56
C THR A 92 -0.80 -9.08 -10.87
N VAL A 93 -0.16 -8.08 -10.25
CA VAL A 93 -0.41 -6.68 -10.58
C VAL A 93 -0.12 -6.37 -12.04
N LEU A 94 0.85 -7.07 -12.67
CA LEU A 94 1.15 -6.90 -14.08
C LEU A 94 0.25 -7.74 -14.98
N GLU A 95 -0.34 -8.81 -14.45
CA GLU A 95 -1.05 -9.81 -15.24
C GLU A 95 -2.55 -9.54 -15.36
N ASP A 96 -3.12 -8.77 -14.44
CA ASP A 96 -4.57 -8.54 -14.40
C ASP A 96 -4.91 -7.12 -14.87
N GLU A 97 -6.20 -6.91 -15.12
CA GLU A 97 -6.69 -5.61 -15.56
C GLU A 97 -6.70 -4.61 -14.40
N TYR A 98 -6.46 -3.35 -14.74
CA TYR A 98 -6.42 -2.24 -13.79
C TYR A 98 -7.70 -2.16 -12.95
N ASN A 99 -8.88 -2.31 -13.56
CA ASN A 99 -10.15 -2.20 -12.83
C ASN A 99 -10.31 -3.29 -11.78
N ASN A 100 -9.84 -4.51 -12.05
CA ASN A 100 -9.91 -5.61 -11.09
C ASN A 100 -9.04 -5.32 -9.88
N ILE A 101 -7.84 -4.81 -10.12
CA ILE A 101 -6.91 -4.45 -9.05
C ILE A 101 -7.50 -3.30 -8.22
N LYS A 102 -8.03 -2.29 -8.90
CA LYS A 102 -8.63 -1.12 -8.24
C LYS A 102 -9.79 -1.52 -7.31
N GLN A 103 -10.70 -2.37 -7.79
CA GLN A 103 -11.84 -2.81 -6.99
C GLN A 103 -11.39 -3.58 -5.75
N THR A 104 -10.39 -4.45 -5.89
CA THR A 104 -9.84 -5.20 -4.77
C THR A 104 -9.24 -4.26 -3.72
N ILE A 105 -8.47 -3.27 -4.16
CA ILE A 105 -7.86 -2.30 -3.24
C ILE A 105 -8.96 -1.52 -2.50
N PHE A 106 -9.94 -1.02 -3.22
CA PHE A 106 -11.03 -0.24 -2.62
C PHE A 106 -11.78 -1.07 -1.58
N THR A 107 -12.11 -2.32 -1.92
CA THR A 107 -12.83 -3.21 -1.01
C THR A 107 -12.02 -3.52 0.24
N ASP A 108 -10.75 -3.86 0.07
CA ASP A 108 -9.90 -4.26 1.18
C ASP A 108 -9.59 -3.11 2.13
N PHE A 109 -9.32 -1.92 1.60
CA PHE A 109 -9.05 -0.77 2.47
C PHE A 109 -10.30 -0.31 3.23
N GLN A 110 -11.48 -0.51 2.68
CA GLN A 110 -12.72 -0.22 3.41
C GLN A 110 -12.94 -1.18 4.57
N ARG A 111 -12.36 -2.38 4.53
CA ARG A 111 -12.42 -3.36 5.62
C ARG A 111 -11.46 -3.03 6.75
N ILE A 112 -10.43 -2.25 6.50
CA ILE A 112 -9.46 -1.85 7.52
C ILE A 112 -10.03 -0.67 8.28
N LYS A 113 -10.40 -0.92 9.52
CA LYS A 113 -11.03 0.09 10.37
C LYS A 113 -10.18 0.44 11.57
#